data_a9cb1bda8ca56225f4b8274ed436c8d4
#
_entry.id   a9cb1bda8ca56225f4b8274ed436c8d4
#
_cell.length_a   1.000
_cell.length_b   1.000
_cell.length_c   1.000
_cell.angle_alpha   90.00
_cell.angle_beta   90.00
_cell.angle_gamma   90.00
#
_symmetry.space_group_name_H-M   'P 1'
#
loop_
_entity.id
_entity.type
_entity.pdbx_description
1 polymer ?
#
loop_
_entity_poly.entity_id
_entity_poly.type
_entity_poly.pdbx_seq_one_letter_code
_entity_poly.pdbx_strand_id
1 'polypeptide(L)'
;MKEIIPAIDRAVILDELSKLDMLRTTRHGANEIYIFNAQSSPNLMREVGRLRELSFRSGGGGSGNELDVDADDMAQDGYEQLIAWDPVAQEIIGGYRFIICRDSQPAHLSTEHYFNFSQQFRDEYLPHTLELGRAFVSGSGDAMKSIYALDNLWDGIGALLKTHPEVKYLLGKVTMYSSYNIEARNMFFYFLRKYYPDTDRLVEGIHPLKMNINTELYDALFTGANFDEDYKILRSRIRDHEEIIPPMFNAYINITASMRVFDSVHNPELGDVYETGILVPVESIYPDKYERYTTW
;
A
#
# COMPACT_ATOMS: atom_id res chain seq x y z
N MET A 1 -18.08 15.13 -6.28
CA MET A 1 -16.90 15.27 -5.42
C MET A 1 -16.92 16.64 -4.77
N LYS A 2 -16.62 16.73 -3.46
CA LYS A 2 -16.45 18.02 -2.78
C LYS A 2 -15.14 18.68 -3.21
N GLU A 3 -15.05 20.00 -3.06
CA GLU A 3 -13.79 20.72 -3.24
C GLU A 3 -12.80 20.30 -2.15
N ILE A 4 -11.54 20.08 -2.54
CA ILE A 4 -10.47 19.68 -1.60
C ILE A 4 -10.07 20.93 -0.80
N ILE A 5 -9.82 20.79 0.49
CA ILE A 5 -9.37 21.90 1.35
C ILE A 5 -8.09 22.54 0.78
N PRO A 6 -7.85 23.84 1.06
CA PRO A 6 -6.57 24.46 0.74
C PRO A 6 -5.44 23.79 1.54
N ALA A 7 -4.21 23.92 1.03
CA ALA A 7 -3.02 23.45 1.74
C ALA A 7 -2.93 24.08 3.14
N ILE A 8 -2.53 23.29 4.12
CA ILE A 8 -2.28 23.77 5.47
C ILE A 8 -1.07 24.70 5.44
N ASP A 9 -1.14 25.78 6.23
CA ASP A 9 -0.02 26.73 6.31
C ASP A 9 1.29 26.02 6.68
N ARG A 10 2.33 26.33 5.93
CA ARG A 10 3.65 25.68 6.07
C ARG A 10 4.24 25.89 7.47
N ALA A 11 4.05 27.05 8.08
CA ALA A 11 4.52 27.33 9.43
C ALA A 11 3.86 26.42 10.47
N VAL A 12 2.58 26.08 10.28
CA VAL A 12 1.84 25.15 11.14
C VAL A 12 2.37 23.74 10.99
N ILE A 13 2.66 23.31 9.75
CA ILE A 13 3.26 21.99 9.46
C ILE A 13 4.64 21.89 10.13
N LEU A 14 5.49 22.89 9.96
CA LEU A 14 6.84 22.91 10.56
C LEU A 14 6.78 22.93 12.09
N ASP A 15 5.82 23.63 12.70
CA ASP A 15 5.62 23.63 14.15
C ASP A 15 5.26 22.24 14.67
N GLU A 16 4.35 21.52 14.01
CA GLU A 16 4.02 20.14 14.40
C GLU A 16 5.18 19.17 14.15
N LEU A 17 5.87 19.26 13.01
CA LEU A 17 7.06 18.44 12.73
C LEU A 17 8.19 18.63 13.76
N SER A 18 8.37 19.88 14.23
CA SER A 18 9.40 20.19 15.24
C SER A 18 9.21 19.49 16.60
N LYS A 19 8.01 18.96 16.84
CA LYS A 19 7.62 18.25 18.08
C LYS A 19 7.73 16.71 17.94
N LEU A 20 8.05 16.23 16.73
CA LEU A 20 8.19 14.81 16.43
C LEU A 20 9.65 14.40 16.37
N ASP A 21 9.93 13.20 16.79
CA ASP A 21 11.25 12.60 16.59
C ASP A 21 11.34 12.08 15.14
N MET A 22 12.40 12.48 14.45
CA MET A 22 12.72 11.95 13.13
C MET A 22 13.16 10.48 13.26
N LEU A 23 12.46 9.57 12.57
CA LEU A 23 12.75 8.14 12.62
C LEU A 23 14.10 7.83 11.93
N ARG A 24 14.30 8.38 10.71
CA ARG A 24 15.55 8.27 9.95
C ARG A 24 15.55 9.23 8.76
N THR A 25 16.71 9.39 8.13
CA THR A 25 16.80 9.95 6.78
C THR A 25 16.70 8.85 5.72
N THR A 26 16.17 9.20 4.55
CA THR A 26 16.08 8.29 3.41
C THR A 26 17.39 8.24 2.62
N ARG A 27 17.61 7.14 1.90
CA ARG A 27 18.81 7.02 1.05
C ARG A 27 18.77 7.92 -0.18
N HIS A 28 17.59 8.15 -0.72
CA HIS A 28 17.42 9.02 -1.88
C HIS A 28 16.84 10.36 -1.46
N GLY A 29 17.54 11.45 -1.80
CA GLY A 29 17.09 12.82 -1.54
C GLY A 29 17.29 13.32 -0.13
N ALA A 30 17.85 12.49 0.80
CA ALA A 30 18.02 12.82 2.22
C ALA A 30 16.72 13.36 2.85
N ASN A 31 15.58 12.81 2.45
CA ASN A 31 14.29 13.15 3.04
C ASN A 31 14.19 12.57 4.46
N GLU A 32 13.35 13.13 5.25
CA GLU A 32 13.15 12.78 6.66
C GLU A 32 11.88 11.94 6.82
N ILE A 33 11.96 10.83 7.55
CA ILE A 33 10.80 9.99 7.87
C ILE A 33 10.29 10.36 9.26
N TYR A 34 9.01 10.68 9.34
CA TYR A 34 8.30 10.95 10.59
C TYR A 34 7.11 10.01 10.77
N ILE A 35 6.78 9.74 12.04
CA ILE A 35 5.59 8.99 12.45
C ILE A 35 4.78 9.87 13.41
N PHE A 36 3.48 9.89 13.20
CA PHE A 36 2.53 10.61 14.06
C PHE A 36 1.12 10.02 13.95
N ASN A 37 0.22 10.44 14.81
CA ASN A 37 -1.22 10.16 14.73
C ASN A 37 -2.05 11.45 14.74
N ALA A 38 -3.34 11.33 14.52
CA ALA A 38 -4.27 12.48 14.46
C ALA A 38 -4.32 13.28 15.77
N GLN A 39 -4.08 12.64 16.93
CA GLN A 39 -4.11 13.29 18.24
C GLN A 39 -2.85 14.11 18.49
N SER A 40 -1.68 13.59 18.11
CA SER A 40 -0.41 14.28 18.30
C SER A 40 -0.18 15.41 17.30
N SER A 41 -0.67 15.27 16.06
CA SER A 41 -0.39 16.20 14.97
C SER A 41 -1.61 16.39 14.06
N PRO A 42 -2.67 17.09 14.55
CA PRO A 42 -3.94 17.19 13.84
C PRO A 42 -3.84 17.97 12.53
N ASN A 43 -2.93 18.91 12.38
CA ASN A 43 -2.76 19.67 11.13
C ASN A 43 -1.97 18.89 10.11
N LEU A 44 -0.94 18.13 10.53
CA LEU A 44 -0.27 17.15 9.68
C LEU A 44 -1.26 16.10 9.17
N MET A 45 -2.16 15.61 10.03
CA MET A 45 -3.20 14.65 9.61
C MET A 45 -4.12 15.26 8.54
N ARG A 46 -4.52 16.51 8.69
CA ARG A 46 -5.35 17.22 7.69
C ARG A 46 -4.60 17.38 6.36
N GLU A 47 -3.31 17.73 6.40
CA GLU A 47 -2.49 17.87 5.19
C GLU A 47 -2.28 16.50 4.51
N VAL A 48 -2.02 15.45 5.27
CA VAL A 48 -1.94 14.08 4.73
C VAL A 48 -3.28 13.68 4.08
N GLY A 49 -4.41 13.94 4.74
CA GLY A 49 -5.73 13.66 4.17
C GLY A 49 -6.00 14.44 2.88
N ARG A 50 -5.56 15.69 2.80
CA ARG A 50 -5.63 16.51 1.58
C ARG A 50 -4.78 15.92 0.45
N LEU A 51 -3.53 15.55 0.73
CA LEU A 51 -2.60 14.98 -0.23
C LEU A 51 -3.05 13.60 -0.73
N ARG A 52 -3.60 12.77 0.16
CA ARG A 52 -4.23 11.49 -0.21
C ARG A 52 -5.36 11.70 -1.20
N GLU A 53 -6.29 12.59 -0.90
CA GLU A 53 -7.44 12.84 -1.77
C GLU A 53 -6.99 13.37 -3.14
N LEU A 54 -6.01 14.29 -3.18
CA LEU A 54 -5.41 14.76 -4.43
C LEU A 54 -4.79 13.62 -5.24
N SER A 55 -3.96 12.80 -4.58
CA SER A 55 -3.26 11.68 -5.23
C SER A 55 -4.24 10.64 -5.76
N PHE A 56 -5.23 10.25 -4.95
CA PHE A 56 -6.21 9.23 -5.34
C PHE A 56 -7.13 9.72 -6.46
N ARG A 57 -7.61 10.98 -6.42
CA ARG A 57 -8.39 11.55 -7.52
C ARG A 57 -7.60 11.62 -8.82
N SER A 58 -6.32 11.92 -8.75
CA SER A 58 -5.48 11.97 -9.96
C SER A 58 -5.34 10.60 -10.63
N GLY A 59 -5.43 9.51 -9.84
CA GLY A 59 -5.46 8.14 -10.34
C GLY A 59 -6.84 7.64 -10.79
N GLY A 60 -7.89 8.44 -10.60
CA GLY A 60 -9.26 8.04 -10.92
C GLY A 60 -10.07 7.45 -9.77
N GLY A 61 -9.57 7.54 -8.54
CA GLY A 61 -10.23 7.14 -7.30
C GLY A 61 -10.59 8.33 -6.41
N GLY A 62 -10.39 8.15 -5.09
CA GLY A 62 -10.61 9.13 -4.06
C GLY A 62 -11.96 8.99 -3.34
N SER A 63 -12.02 9.46 -2.11
CA SER A 63 -13.22 9.38 -1.27
C SER A 63 -14.33 10.32 -1.75
N GLY A 64 -13.99 11.31 -2.58
CA GLY A 64 -14.91 12.37 -3.01
C GLY A 64 -15.15 13.44 -1.94
N ASN A 65 -14.52 13.33 -0.77
CA ASN A 65 -14.63 14.29 0.33
C ASN A 65 -13.60 15.42 0.20
N GLU A 66 -13.67 16.39 1.11
CA GLU A 66 -12.74 17.52 1.16
C GLU A 66 -11.31 17.09 1.49
N LEU A 67 -11.16 15.95 2.17
CA LEU A 67 -9.91 15.27 2.51
C LEU A 67 -10.21 13.79 2.78
N ASP A 68 -9.22 12.92 2.55
CA ASP A 68 -9.29 11.48 2.85
C ASP A 68 -8.79 11.22 4.28
N VAL A 69 -9.69 11.37 5.24
CA VAL A 69 -9.51 11.01 6.65
C VAL A 69 -10.77 10.29 7.10
N ASP A 70 -10.62 9.13 7.70
CA ASP A 70 -11.72 8.28 8.16
C ASP A 70 -11.73 8.11 9.69
N ALA A 71 -12.66 7.30 10.20
CA ALA A 71 -12.79 7.03 11.62
C ALA A 71 -11.57 6.28 12.19
N ASP A 72 -10.96 5.43 11.37
CA ASP A 72 -9.76 4.66 11.74
C ASP A 72 -8.56 5.59 11.95
N ASP A 73 -8.40 6.63 11.11
CA ASP A 73 -7.35 7.64 11.28
C ASP A 73 -7.56 8.49 12.55
N MET A 74 -8.82 8.69 12.97
CA MET A 74 -9.18 9.56 14.09
C MET A 74 -9.37 8.85 15.42
N ALA A 75 -9.34 7.51 15.44
CA ALA A 75 -9.46 6.74 16.67
C ALA A 75 -8.27 6.98 17.61
N GLN A 76 -8.50 6.91 18.93
CA GLN A 76 -7.46 7.16 19.94
C GLN A 76 -6.32 6.14 19.84
N ASP A 77 -6.67 4.85 19.62
CA ASP A 77 -5.73 3.75 19.39
C ASP A 77 -5.79 3.33 17.91
N GLY A 78 -5.90 4.32 17.02
CA GLY A 78 -6.07 4.14 15.60
C GLY A 78 -4.75 4.00 14.84
N TYR A 79 -4.85 4.19 13.54
CA TYR A 79 -3.69 4.11 12.66
C TYR A 79 -2.73 5.27 12.88
N GLU A 80 -1.45 4.96 12.82
CA GLU A 80 -0.39 5.94 12.71
C GLU A 80 -0.09 6.28 11.25
N GLN A 81 0.51 7.44 11.04
CA GLN A 81 0.92 7.94 9.74
C GLN A 81 2.44 7.92 9.66
N LEU A 82 2.97 7.31 8.61
CA LEU A 82 4.37 7.40 8.23
C LEU A 82 4.45 8.32 7.02
N ILE A 83 5.23 9.39 7.11
CA ILE A 83 5.45 10.32 6.00
C ILE A 83 6.92 10.45 5.66
N ALA A 84 7.20 10.71 4.39
CA ALA A 84 8.49 11.18 3.92
C ALA A 84 8.39 12.69 3.64
N TRP A 85 9.22 13.46 4.34
CA TRP A 85 9.29 14.90 4.28
C TRP A 85 10.56 15.36 3.54
N ASP A 86 10.42 16.24 2.55
CA ASP A 86 11.53 16.92 1.90
C ASP A 86 11.85 18.21 2.68
N PRO A 87 12.97 18.28 3.43
CA PRO A 87 13.30 19.45 4.24
C PRO A 87 13.73 20.66 3.39
N VAL A 88 14.13 20.45 2.13
CA VAL A 88 14.55 21.52 1.21
C VAL A 88 13.34 22.16 0.54
N ALA A 89 12.45 21.36 -0.03
CA ALA A 89 11.19 21.83 -0.62
C ALA A 89 10.16 22.19 0.45
N GLN A 90 10.34 21.69 1.67
CA GLN A 90 9.40 21.80 2.79
C GLN A 90 8.01 21.25 2.41
N GLU A 91 7.98 20.01 1.93
CA GLU A 91 6.76 19.34 1.49
C GLU A 91 6.74 17.85 1.86
N ILE A 92 5.54 17.30 2.08
CA ILE A 92 5.34 15.86 2.22
C ILE A 92 5.37 15.23 0.81
N ILE A 93 6.33 14.33 0.55
CA ILE A 93 6.48 13.69 -0.76
C ILE A 93 5.69 12.38 -0.89
N GLY A 94 5.21 11.83 0.22
CA GLY A 94 4.39 10.64 0.23
C GLY A 94 4.19 10.12 1.64
N GLY A 95 3.38 9.08 1.79
CA GLY A 95 3.12 8.45 3.08
C GLY A 95 2.34 7.15 2.99
N TYR A 96 2.28 6.50 4.14
CA TYR A 96 1.44 5.36 4.45
C TYR A 96 0.68 5.62 5.75
N ARG A 97 -0.50 5.06 5.90
CA ARG A 97 -1.01 4.76 7.23
C ARG A 97 -0.66 3.34 7.60
N PHE A 98 -0.44 3.07 8.89
CA PHE A 98 -0.12 1.74 9.35
C PHE A 98 -0.63 1.51 10.78
N ILE A 99 -0.76 0.23 11.12
CA ILE A 99 -1.01 -0.22 12.48
C ILE A 99 -0.27 -1.53 12.74
N ILE A 100 0.39 -1.64 13.90
CA ILE A 100 1.01 -2.88 14.33
C ILE A 100 -0.04 -3.66 15.13
N CYS A 101 -0.45 -4.80 14.60
CA CYS A 101 -1.40 -5.68 15.27
C CYS A 101 -0.73 -6.36 16.46
N ARG A 102 -1.45 -6.40 17.59
CA ARG A 102 -1.03 -7.08 18.81
C ARG A 102 -2.22 -7.85 19.36
N ASP A 103 -1.99 -8.78 20.29
CA ASP A 103 -3.03 -9.64 20.86
C ASP A 103 -4.27 -8.89 21.41
N SER A 104 -4.11 -7.62 21.77
CA SER A 104 -5.16 -6.78 22.34
C SER A 104 -5.71 -5.71 21.39
N GLN A 105 -5.22 -5.61 20.16
CA GLN A 105 -5.55 -4.53 19.21
C GLN A 105 -5.30 -4.91 17.77
N PRO A 106 -5.99 -4.24 16.82
CA PRO A 106 -7.24 -3.48 16.95
C PRO A 106 -8.45 -4.41 16.91
N ALA A 107 -9.58 -3.94 17.42
CA ALA A 107 -10.83 -4.69 17.31
C ALA A 107 -11.23 -4.95 15.85
N HIS A 108 -10.91 -4.03 14.93
CA HIS A 108 -11.14 -4.14 13.50
C HIS A 108 -10.05 -3.45 12.69
N LEU A 109 -9.58 -4.12 11.64
CA LEU A 109 -8.65 -3.55 10.67
C LEU A 109 -9.40 -2.97 9.47
N SER A 110 -8.80 -2.00 8.80
CA SER A 110 -9.39 -1.43 7.58
C SER A 110 -9.53 -2.48 6.47
N THR A 111 -8.73 -3.53 6.50
CA THR A 111 -8.86 -4.66 5.59
C THR A 111 -10.14 -5.46 5.84
N GLU A 112 -10.64 -5.53 7.10
CA GLU A 112 -11.85 -6.29 7.46
C GLU A 112 -13.15 -5.66 6.91
N HIS A 113 -13.13 -4.42 6.44
CA HIS A 113 -14.29 -3.84 5.74
C HIS A 113 -14.63 -4.59 4.45
N TYR A 114 -13.65 -5.27 3.85
CA TYR A 114 -13.79 -5.93 2.55
C TYR A 114 -13.39 -7.41 2.56
N PHE A 115 -12.75 -7.89 3.64
CA PHE A 115 -12.22 -9.24 3.73
C PHE A 115 -12.58 -9.90 5.06
N ASN A 116 -12.85 -11.20 5.00
CA ASN A 116 -13.00 -12.06 6.16
C ASN A 116 -11.68 -12.75 6.45
N PHE A 117 -11.25 -12.71 7.70
CA PHE A 117 -10.08 -13.43 8.18
C PHE A 117 -10.49 -14.79 8.74
N SER A 118 -9.80 -15.86 8.34
CA SER A 118 -9.96 -17.17 8.95
C SER A 118 -9.53 -17.15 10.42
N GLN A 119 -9.99 -18.14 11.19
CA GLN A 119 -9.55 -18.27 12.59
C GLN A 119 -8.02 -18.49 12.66
N GLN A 120 -7.48 -19.28 11.73
CA GLN A 120 -6.04 -19.49 11.65
C GLN A 120 -5.28 -18.17 11.42
N PHE A 121 -5.78 -17.31 10.53
CA PHE A 121 -5.14 -16.00 10.29
C PHE A 121 -5.17 -15.14 11.56
N ARG A 122 -6.29 -15.12 12.28
CA ARG A 122 -6.44 -14.35 13.52
C ARG A 122 -5.51 -14.83 14.63
N ASP A 123 -5.31 -16.13 14.74
CA ASP A 123 -4.56 -16.71 15.84
C ASP A 123 -3.04 -16.75 15.58
N GLU A 124 -2.62 -17.04 14.34
CA GLU A 124 -1.23 -17.32 14.00
C GLU A 124 -0.52 -16.17 13.26
N TYR A 125 -1.25 -15.36 12.49
CA TYR A 125 -0.66 -14.33 11.62
C TYR A 125 -0.90 -12.92 12.16
N LEU A 126 -2.15 -12.60 12.50
CA LEU A 126 -2.56 -11.26 12.86
C LEU A 126 -1.75 -10.67 14.02
N PRO A 127 -1.42 -11.38 15.12
CA PRO A 127 -0.64 -10.84 16.23
C PRO A 127 0.78 -10.39 15.86
N HIS A 128 1.27 -10.83 14.70
CA HIS A 128 2.60 -10.52 14.18
C HIS A 128 2.56 -9.69 12.90
N THR A 129 1.46 -9.02 12.64
CA THR A 129 1.21 -8.31 11.39
C THR A 129 1.32 -6.80 11.56
N LEU A 130 1.98 -6.16 10.61
CA LEU A 130 1.92 -4.73 10.33
C LEU A 130 0.95 -4.54 9.16
N GLU A 131 -0.23 -3.93 9.39
CA GLU A 131 -1.10 -3.53 8.30
C GLU A 131 -0.66 -2.17 7.74
N LEU A 132 -0.56 -2.11 6.41
CA LEU A 132 -0.23 -0.92 5.63
C LEU A 132 -1.43 -0.52 4.77
N GLY A 133 -1.73 0.76 4.73
CA GLY A 133 -2.84 1.27 3.92
C GLY A 133 -2.61 2.70 3.45
N ARG A 134 -3.51 3.17 2.60
CA ARG A 134 -3.53 4.57 2.14
C ARG A 134 -2.19 5.07 1.61
N ALA A 135 -1.44 4.20 0.92
CA ALA A 135 -0.20 4.60 0.26
C ALA A 135 -0.45 5.72 -0.75
N PHE A 136 0.28 6.80 -0.63
CA PHE A 136 0.22 7.89 -1.59
C PHE A 136 1.61 8.48 -1.87
N VAL A 137 1.75 9.06 -3.04
CA VAL A 137 2.91 9.87 -3.42
C VAL A 137 2.37 11.23 -3.86
N SER A 138 2.90 12.30 -3.30
CA SER A 138 2.53 13.67 -3.66
C SER A 138 3.01 13.97 -5.07
N GLY A 139 2.06 14.25 -5.97
CA GLY A 139 2.37 14.48 -7.37
C GLY A 139 3.05 15.83 -7.59
N SER A 140 4.37 15.83 -7.75
CA SER A 140 5.09 16.97 -8.33
C SER A 140 5.03 16.99 -9.87
N GLY A 141 4.30 16.04 -10.50
CA GLY A 141 4.32 15.86 -11.96
C GLY A 141 5.62 15.26 -12.51
N ASP A 142 6.63 15.04 -11.67
CA ASP A 142 7.91 14.44 -12.03
C ASP A 142 7.89 12.93 -11.74
N ALA A 143 7.91 12.11 -12.80
CA ALA A 143 7.88 10.66 -12.68
C ALA A 143 9.09 10.10 -11.91
N MET A 144 10.27 10.74 -12.01
CA MET A 144 11.45 10.32 -11.27
C MET A 144 11.28 10.57 -9.77
N LYS A 145 10.76 11.73 -9.38
CA LYS A 145 10.48 12.04 -7.97
C LYS A 145 9.45 11.06 -7.39
N SER A 146 8.45 10.66 -8.17
CA SER A 146 7.44 9.68 -7.74
C SER A 146 8.03 8.29 -7.49
N ILE A 147 8.97 7.83 -8.32
CA ILE A 147 9.67 6.55 -8.14
C ILE A 147 10.52 6.58 -6.87
N TYR A 148 11.29 7.64 -6.65
CA TYR A 148 12.09 7.79 -5.43
C TYR A 148 11.23 7.97 -4.18
N ALA A 149 10.07 8.64 -4.28
CA ALA A 149 9.16 8.77 -3.16
C ALA A 149 8.66 7.40 -2.66
N LEU A 150 8.28 6.50 -3.56
CA LEU A 150 7.88 5.14 -3.19
C LEU A 150 9.04 4.36 -2.54
N ASP A 151 10.25 4.48 -3.07
CA ASP A 151 11.45 3.84 -2.48
C ASP A 151 11.77 4.42 -1.09
N ASN A 152 11.63 5.74 -0.89
CA ASN A 152 11.78 6.39 0.40
C ASN A 152 10.74 5.92 1.45
N LEU A 153 9.53 5.61 1.01
CA LEU A 153 8.52 5.02 1.90
C LEU A 153 8.93 3.62 2.37
N TRP A 154 9.59 2.83 1.51
CA TRP A 154 10.18 1.54 1.93
C TRP A 154 11.32 1.71 2.93
N ASP A 155 12.10 2.79 2.88
CA ASP A 155 13.06 3.13 3.94
C ASP A 155 12.36 3.29 5.30
N GLY A 156 11.18 3.93 5.32
CA GLY A 156 10.34 4.05 6.51
C GLY A 156 9.79 2.72 7.01
N ILE A 157 9.27 1.87 6.10
CA ILE A 157 8.79 0.53 6.45
C ILE A 157 9.96 -0.31 7.02
N GLY A 158 11.14 -0.25 6.41
CA GLY A 158 12.33 -0.93 6.91
C GLY A 158 12.74 -0.48 8.32
N ALA A 159 12.57 0.81 8.62
CA ALA A 159 12.80 1.31 9.97
C ALA A 159 11.78 0.75 10.97
N LEU A 160 10.49 0.66 10.60
CA LEU A 160 9.47 -0.01 11.42
C LEU A 160 9.83 -1.48 11.68
N LEU A 161 10.22 -2.24 10.65
CA LEU A 161 10.62 -3.63 10.81
C LEU A 161 11.82 -3.82 11.73
N LYS A 162 12.77 -2.88 11.71
CA LYS A 162 13.94 -2.92 12.58
C LYS A 162 13.60 -2.60 14.03
N THR A 163 12.69 -1.65 14.28
CA THR A 163 12.27 -1.26 15.63
C THR A 163 11.21 -2.20 16.21
N HIS A 164 10.54 -2.99 15.37
CA HIS A 164 9.49 -3.93 15.73
C HIS A 164 9.82 -5.35 15.21
N PRO A 165 10.81 -6.03 15.80
CA PRO A 165 11.23 -7.38 15.39
C PRO A 165 10.16 -8.47 15.59
N GLU A 166 9.10 -8.18 16.35
CA GLU A 166 7.92 -9.04 16.51
C GLU A 166 7.05 -9.09 15.25
N VAL A 167 7.16 -8.11 14.35
CA VAL A 167 6.45 -8.08 13.08
C VAL A 167 7.05 -9.10 12.11
N LYS A 168 6.25 -10.07 11.71
CA LYS A 168 6.61 -11.14 10.77
C LYS A 168 5.91 -11.02 9.43
N TYR A 169 4.84 -10.24 9.35
CA TYR A 169 4.00 -10.12 8.17
C TYR A 169 3.66 -8.68 7.88
N LEU A 170 3.68 -8.32 6.59
CA LEU A 170 3.11 -7.08 6.08
C LEU A 170 1.79 -7.43 5.40
N LEU A 171 0.69 -6.85 5.89
CA LEU A 171 -0.65 -6.98 5.30
C LEU A 171 -1.02 -5.67 4.63
N GLY A 172 -1.66 -5.72 3.49
CA GLY A 172 -2.19 -4.52 2.86
C GLY A 172 -3.16 -4.83 1.72
N LYS A 173 -3.75 -3.77 1.21
CA LYS A 173 -4.59 -3.80 0.01
C LYS A 173 -3.92 -2.97 -1.08
N VAL A 174 -3.84 -3.52 -2.28
CA VAL A 174 -3.34 -2.80 -3.45
C VAL A 174 -4.48 -2.46 -4.37
N THR A 175 -4.60 -1.18 -4.66
CA THR A 175 -5.67 -0.61 -5.49
C THR A 175 -5.36 -0.75 -6.98
N MET A 176 -6.36 -1.15 -7.75
CA MET A 176 -6.41 -1.02 -9.19
C MET A 176 -7.63 -0.19 -9.58
N TYR A 177 -7.42 0.88 -10.33
CA TYR A 177 -8.48 1.79 -10.72
C TYR A 177 -9.42 1.16 -11.76
N SER A 178 -10.69 1.54 -11.72
CA SER A 178 -11.73 1.00 -12.63
C SER A 178 -11.51 1.36 -14.10
N SER A 179 -10.72 2.39 -14.36
CA SER A 179 -10.31 2.78 -15.73
C SER A 179 -9.34 1.80 -16.38
N TYR A 180 -8.70 0.92 -15.60
CA TYR A 180 -7.76 -0.07 -16.10
C TYR A 180 -8.48 -1.08 -17.01
N ASN A 181 -7.87 -1.40 -18.16
CA ASN A 181 -8.46 -2.31 -19.14
C ASN A 181 -8.87 -3.65 -18.50
N ILE A 182 -10.10 -4.08 -18.76
CA ILE A 182 -10.69 -5.26 -18.10
C ILE A 182 -9.94 -6.55 -18.43
N GLU A 183 -9.50 -6.72 -19.69
CA GLU A 183 -8.77 -7.91 -20.12
C GLU A 183 -7.37 -7.96 -19.50
N ALA A 184 -6.66 -6.83 -19.54
CA ALA A 184 -5.37 -6.68 -18.86
C ALA A 184 -5.48 -6.92 -17.35
N ARG A 185 -6.52 -6.38 -16.68
CA ARG A 185 -6.83 -6.61 -15.27
C ARG A 185 -7.03 -8.10 -14.97
N ASN A 186 -7.90 -8.76 -15.74
CA ASN A 186 -8.24 -10.15 -15.52
C ASN A 186 -7.01 -11.06 -15.73
N MET A 187 -6.21 -10.79 -16.74
CA MET A 187 -4.96 -11.49 -17.00
C MET A 187 -3.96 -11.30 -15.84
N PHE A 188 -3.83 -10.07 -15.34
CA PHE A 188 -2.96 -9.74 -14.22
C PHE A 188 -3.40 -10.45 -12.93
N PHE A 189 -4.67 -10.41 -12.58
CA PHE A 189 -5.19 -11.09 -11.38
C PHE A 189 -5.09 -12.61 -11.49
N TYR A 190 -5.29 -13.16 -12.71
CA TYR A 190 -5.06 -14.58 -12.95
C TYR A 190 -3.59 -14.96 -12.70
N PHE A 191 -2.65 -14.18 -13.23
CA PHE A 191 -1.22 -14.37 -13.00
C PHE A 191 -0.87 -14.34 -11.51
N LEU A 192 -1.36 -13.34 -10.78
CA LEU A 192 -1.12 -13.22 -9.34
C LEU A 192 -1.62 -14.45 -8.57
N ARG A 193 -2.85 -14.92 -8.86
CA ARG A 193 -3.41 -16.12 -8.22
C ARG A 193 -2.64 -17.39 -8.56
N LYS A 194 -2.06 -17.47 -9.75
CA LYS A 194 -1.26 -18.62 -10.18
C LYS A 194 0.08 -18.70 -9.46
N TYR A 195 0.74 -17.57 -9.27
CA TYR A 195 2.07 -17.52 -8.69
C TYR A 195 2.12 -17.31 -7.18
N TYR A 196 1.08 -16.67 -6.64
CA TYR A 196 1.00 -16.28 -5.23
C TYR A 196 -0.33 -16.72 -4.57
N PRO A 197 -0.73 -17.99 -4.71
CA PRO A 197 -2.02 -18.44 -4.21
C PRO A 197 -2.07 -18.43 -2.69
N ASP A 198 -3.24 -18.12 -2.14
CA ASP A 198 -3.57 -18.39 -0.74
C ASP A 198 -4.17 -19.80 -0.61
N THR A 199 -3.31 -20.81 -0.55
CA THR A 199 -3.72 -22.23 -0.50
C THR A 199 -4.44 -22.60 0.78
N ASP A 200 -4.19 -21.84 1.87
CA ASP A 200 -4.74 -22.12 3.19
C ASP A 200 -6.06 -21.36 3.44
N ARG A 201 -6.49 -20.54 2.48
CA ARG A 201 -7.70 -19.71 2.57
C ARG A 201 -7.69 -18.83 3.83
N LEU A 202 -6.58 -18.16 4.06
CA LEU A 202 -6.37 -17.34 5.24
C LEU A 202 -7.26 -16.10 5.26
N VAL A 203 -7.45 -15.49 4.07
CA VAL A 203 -8.20 -14.25 3.92
C VAL A 203 -9.05 -14.31 2.65
N GLU A 204 -10.35 -14.14 2.78
CA GLU A 204 -11.30 -14.20 1.67
C GLU A 204 -12.06 -12.89 1.52
N GLY A 205 -12.28 -12.46 0.28
CA GLY A 205 -13.11 -11.28 0.02
C GLY A 205 -14.56 -11.50 0.45
N ILE A 206 -15.19 -10.52 1.10
CA ILE A 206 -16.62 -10.57 1.44
C ILE A 206 -17.46 -10.65 0.17
N HIS A 207 -17.08 -9.88 -0.85
CA HIS A 207 -17.68 -9.87 -2.18
C HIS A 207 -16.59 -9.97 -3.25
N PRO A 208 -16.02 -11.17 -3.48
CA PRO A 208 -14.91 -11.33 -4.39
C PRO A 208 -15.31 -11.02 -5.84
N LEU A 209 -14.41 -10.36 -6.55
CA LEU A 209 -14.58 -10.03 -7.96
C LEU A 209 -14.73 -11.29 -8.80
N LYS A 210 -15.87 -11.40 -9.46
CA LYS A 210 -16.13 -12.47 -10.43
C LYS A 210 -15.51 -12.06 -11.77
N MET A 211 -14.51 -12.82 -12.21
CA MET A 211 -13.88 -12.61 -13.50
C MET A 211 -14.39 -13.65 -14.51
N ASN A 212 -14.85 -13.17 -15.66
CA ASN A 212 -15.11 -14.05 -16.80
C ASN A 212 -13.82 -14.19 -17.60
N ILE A 213 -13.09 -15.28 -17.41
CA ILE A 213 -11.79 -15.52 -18.02
C ILE A 213 -11.77 -16.87 -18.75
N ASN A 214 -11.01 -16.91 -19.84
CA ASN A 214 -10.66 -18.17 -20.49
C ASN A 214 -9.42 -18.76 -19.80
N THR A 215 -9.63 -19.65 -18.83
CA THR A 215 -8.56 -20.28 -18.06
C THR A 215 -7.62 -21.09 -18.93
N GLU A 216 -8.11 -21.79 -19.95
CA GLU A 216 -7.29 -22.59 -20.87
C GLU A 216 -6.30 -21.71 -21.64
N LEU A 217 -6.77 -20.52 -22.09
CA LEU A 217 -5.91 -19.57 -22.78
C LEU A 217 -4.81 -19.04 -21.85
N TYR A 218 -5.17 -18.70 -20.60
CA TYR A 218 -4.21 -18.17 -19.66
C TYR A 218 -3.25 -19.24 -19.12
N ASP A 219 -3.68 -20.48 -18.97
CA ASP A 219 -2.82 -21.61 -18.64
C ASP A 219 -1.80 -21.91 -19.74
N ALA A 220 -2.22 -21.80 -21.00
CA ALA A 220 -1.31 -21.94 -22.14
C ALA A 220 -0.32 -20.77 -22.24
N LEU A 221 -0.73 -19.57 -21.80
CA LEU A 221 0.10 -18.37 -21.84
C LEU A 221 1.13 -18.34 -20.69
N PHE A 222 0.68 -18.70 -19.48
CA PHE A 222 1.51 -18.74 -18.28
C PHE A 222 1.70 -20.18 -17.83
N THR A 223 2.84 -20.78 -18.22
CA THR A 223 3.08 -22.21 -18.00
C THR A 223 3.34 -22.57 -16.53
N GLY A 224 3.77 -21.62 -15.72
CA GLY A 224 4.20 -21.82 -14.34
C GLY A 224 5.60 -22.45 -14.21
N ALA A 225 6.28 -22.72 -15.33
CA ALA A 225 7.59 -23.35 -15.32
C ALA A 225 8.71 -22.36 -14.94
N ASN A 226 8.57 -21.09 -15.32
CA ASN A 226 9.56 -20.06 -15.06
C ASN A 226 8.85 -18.71 -14.82
N PHE A 227 8.97 -18.18 -13.61
CA PHE A 227 8.37 -16.90 -13.24
C PHE A 227 8.82 -15.74 -14.12
N ASP A 228 10.13 -15.61 -14.35
CA ASP A 228 10.68 -14.46 -15.10
C ASP A 228 10.21 -14.44 -16.56
N GLU A 229 10.07 -15.62 -17.16
CA GLU A 229 9.56 -15.76 -18.53
C GLU A 229 8.07 -15.41 -18.59
N ASP A 230 7.27 -16.01 -17.74
CA ASP A 230 5.82 -15.73 -17.67
C ASP A 230 5.55 -14.26 -17.28
N TYR A 231 6.38 -13.66 -16.41
CA TYR A 231 6.27 -12.24 -16.05
C TYR A 231 6.64 -11.30 -17.22
N LYS A 232 7.62 -11.67 -18.05
CA LYS A 232 7.91 -10.94 -19.30
C LYS A 232 6.74 -11.00 -20.27
N ILE A 233 6.14 -12.19 -20.41
CA ILE A 233 4.94 -12.37 -21.24
C ILE A 233 3.79 -11.49 -20.71
N LEU A 234 3.51 -11.55 -19.40
CA LEU A 234 2.49 -10.72 -18.76
C LEU A 234 2.71 -9.23 -19.07
N ARG A 235 3.92 -8.72 -18.83
CA ARG A 235 4.26 -7.31 -19.10
C ARG A 235 4.08 -6.91 -20.56
N SER A 236 4.40 -7.83 -21.50
CA SER A 236 4.19 -7.59 -22.91
C SER A 236 2.70 -7.50 -23.23
N ARG A 237 1.90 -8.46 -22.76
CA ARG A 237 0.45 -8.52 -23.01
C ARG A 237 -0.31 -7.36 -22.38
N ILE A 238 0.08 -6.93 -21.18
CA ILE A 238 -0.50 -5.74 -20.55
C ILE A 238 -0.24 -4.48 -21.38
N ARG A 239 0.98 -4.35 -21.95
CA ARG A 239 1.32 -3.24 -22.85
C ARG A 239 0.55 -3.28 -24.17
N ASP A 240 0.18 -4.46 -24.66
CA ASP A 240 -0.66 -4.59 -25.86
C ASP A 240 -2.06 -3.94 -25.66
N HIS A 241 -2.48 -3.78 -24.40
CA HIS A 241 -3.69 -3.07 -23.96
C HIS A 241 -3.45 -1.60 -23.56
N GLU A 242 -2.26 -1.04 -23.86
CA GLU A 242 -1.84 0.31 -23.49
C GLU A 242 -1.75 0.54 -21.97
N GLU A 243 -1.60 -0.53 -21.20
CA GLU A 243 -1.53 -0.52 -19.73
C GLU A 243 -0.12 -0.84 -19.21
N ILE A 244 0.10 -0.56 -17.94
CA ILE A 244 1.31 -0.95 -17.21
C ILE A 244 0.93 -1.73 -15.95
N ILE A 245 1.81 -2.58 -15.46
CA ILE A 245 1.62 -3.18 -14.13
C ILE A 245 1.59 -2.06 -13.09
N PRO A 246 0.55 -1.99 -12.25
CA PRO A 246 0.43 -0.91 -11.27
C PRO A 246 1.68 -0.85 -10.37
N PRO A 247 2.24 0.34 -10.11
CA PRO A 247 3.52 0.50 -9.42
C PRO A 247 3.59 -0.20 -8.06
N MET A 248 2.51 -0.20 -7.30
CA MET A 248 2.45 -0.87 -5.99
C MET A 248 2.58 -2.38 -6.11
N PHE A 249 1.87 -3.03 -7.06
CA PHE A 249 2.04 -4.46 -7.30
C PHE A 249 3.46 -4.78 -7.75
N ASN A 250 4.02 -3.96 -8.64
CA ASN A 250 5.39 -4.14 -9.09
C ASN A 250 6.40 -4.01 -7.93
N ALA A 251 6.16 -3.12 -6.97
CA ALA A 251 6.99 -2.98 -5.78
C ALA A 251 6.98 -4.28 -4.95
N TYR A 252 5.80 -4.86 -4.68
CA TYR A 252 5.69 -6.11 -3.93
C TYR A 252 6.32 -7.30 -4.67
N ILE A 253 6.09 -7.44 -5.98
CA ILE A 253 6.69 -8.49 -6.80
C ILE A 253 8.23 -8.42 -6.78
N ASN A 254 8.79 -7.21 -6.73
CA ASN A 254 10.25 -7.01 -6.72
C ASN A 254 10.89 -7.12 -5.33
N ILE A 255 10.12 -7.20 -4.27
CA ILE A 255 10.67 -7.30 -2.91
C ILE A 255 10.71 -8.75 -2.40
N THR A 256 9.84 -9.61 -2.89
CA THR A 256 9.73 -11.01 -2.45
C THR A 256 9.26 -11.94 -3.56
N ALA A 257 9.74 -13.20 -3.51
CA ALA A 257 9.21 -14.27 -4.34
C ALA A 257 8.05 -15.04 -3.67
N SER A 258 7.74 -14.75 -2.42
CA SER A 258 6.83 -15.55 -1.59
C SER A 258 5.85 -14.66 -0.82
N MET A 259 4.98 -13.97 -1.54
CA MET A 259 3.81 -13.33 -0.95
C MET A 259 2.58 -14.22 -1.10
N ARG A 260 1.49 -13.90 -0.41
CA ARG A 260 0.16 -14.44 -0.68
C ARG A 260 -0.72 -13.34 -1.24
N VAL A 261 -1.43 -13.65 -2.29
CA VAL A 261 -2.43 -12.76 -2.89
C VAL A 261 -3.81 -13.33 -2.62
N PHE A 262 -4.62 -12.55 -1.95
CA PHE A 262 -5.98 -12.88 -1.61
C PHE A 262 -6.95 -12.50 -2.73
N ASP A 263 -8.25 -12.51 -2.44
CA ASP A 263 -9.23 -12.05 -3.41
C ASP A 263 -9.03 -10.57 -3.79
N SER A 264 -9.57 -10.23 -4.95
CA SER A 264 -9.82 -8.85 -5.32
C SER A 264 -11.28 -8.53 -5.08
N VAL A 265 -11.57 -7.38 -4.51
CA VAL A 265 -12.92 -6.92 -4.17
C VAL A 265 -13.17 -5.55 -4.76
N HIS A 266 -14.45 -5.21 -4.97
CA HIS A 266 -14.84 -3.88 -5.38
C HIS A 266 -14.97 -2.96 -4.16
N ASN A 267 -14.37 -1.78 -4.22
CA ASN A 267 -14.46 -0.74 -3.21
C ASN A 267 -15.09 0.53 -3.79
N PRO A 268 -16.40 0.76 -3.58
CA PRO A 268 -17.09 1.94 -4.08
C PRO A 268 -16.76 3.21 -3.28
N GLU A 269 -16.24 3.08 -2.05
CA GLU A 269 -15.96 4.23 -1.17
C GLU A 269 -14.70 4.99 -1.58
N LEU A 270 -13.84 4.37 -2.37
CA LEU A 270 -12.62 4.99 -2.90
C LEU A 270 -12.71 5.28 -4.43
N GLY A 271 -13.93 5.54 -4.95
CA GLY A 271 -14.15 5.89 -6.36
C GLY A 271 -14.22 4.69 -7.31
N ASP A 272 -14.96 3.64 -6.93
CA ASP A 272 -15.17 2.45 -7.76
C ASP A 272 -13.87 1.73 -8.15
N VAL A 273 -12.99 1.51 -7.20
CA VAL A 273 -11.72 0.81 -7.43
C VAL A 273 -11.83 -0.68 -7.08
N TYR A 274 -10.85 -1.46 -7.52
CA TYR A 274 -10.65 -2.83 -7.06
C TYR A 274 -9.50 -2.89 -6.08
N GLU A 275 -9.69 -3.56 -4.94
CA GLU A 275 -8.66 -3.78 -3.95
C GLU A 275 -8.31 -5.25 -3.86
N THR A 276 -7.03 -5.56 -3.95
CA THR A 276 -6.49 -6.92 -3.82
C THR A 276 -5.71 -7.02 -2.52
N GLY A 277 -6.12 -7.95 -1.65
CA GLY A 277 -5.41 -8.20 -0.41
C GLY A 277 -4.08 -8.91 -0.66
N ILE A 278 -3.03 -8.50 0.07
CA ILE A 278 -1.68 -9.08 -0.05
C ILE A 278 -1.09 -9.28 1.35
N LEU A 279 -0.45 -10.43 1.56
CA LEU A 279 0.36 -10.71 2.73
C LEU A 279 1.80 -11.04 2.32
N VAL A 280 2.76 -10.31 2.87
CA VAL A 280 4.19 -10.53 2.64
C VAL A 280 4.83 -11.03 3.93
N PRO A 281 5.35 -12.28 3.97
CA PRO A 281 6.19 -12.71 5.07
C PRO A 281 7.51 -11.91 5.05
N VAL A 282 7.88 -11.29 6.18
CA VAL A 282 9.10 -10.47 6.29
C VAL A 282 10.35 -11.30 6.00
N GLU A 283 10.37 -12.55 6.45
CA GLU A 283 11.48 -13.48 6.21
C GLU A 283 11.68 -13.82 4.72
N SER A 284 10.65 -13.61 3.89
CA SER A 284 10.71 -13.89 2.44
C SER A 284 11.18 -12.69 1.61
N ILE A 285 11.37 -11.54 2.24
CA ILE A 285 11.96 -10.37 1.58
C ILE A 285 13.38 -10.72 1.15
N TYR A 286 13.74 -10.40 -0.10
CA TYR A 286 15.09 -10.67 -0.61
C TYR A 286 16.14 -10.07 0.31
N PRO A 287 17.21 -10.81 0.67
CA PRO A 287 18.19 -10.38 1.67
C PRO A 287 18.82 -9.02 1.36
N ASP A 288 19.15 -8.74 0.10
CA ASP A 288 19.68 -7.46 -0.35
C ASP A 288 18.70 -6.30 -0.15
N LYS A 289 17.39 -6.57 -0.32
CA LYS A 289 16.32 -5.60 -0.07
C LYS A 289 16.11 -5.38 1.41
N TYR A 290 16.02 -6.46 2.18
CA TYR A 290 15.88 -6.37 3.63
C TYR A 290 17.03 -5.57 4.25
N GLU A 291 18.27 -5.94 3.93
CA GLU A 291 19.46 -5.23 4.40
C GLU A 291 19.44 -3.75 3.98
N ARG A 292 19.10 -3.48 2.72
CA ARG A 292 19.00 -2.11 2.20
C ARG A 292 18.06 -1.24 3.02
N TYR A 293 16.87 -1.73 3.35
CA TYR A 293 15.83 -0.93 4.01
C TYR A 293 15.98 -0.90 5.53
N THR A 294 16.65 -1.89 6.14
CA THR A 294 16.83 -1.98 7.60
C THR A 294 18.19 -1.46 8.10
N THR A 295 19.10 -1.10 7.19
CA THR A 295 20.43 -0.57 7.54
C THR A 295 20.55 0.91 7.16
N TRP A 296 20.89 1.78 8.12
CA TRP A 296 21.13 3.21 7.94
C TRP A 296 22.09 3.73 8.99
#